data_940ecea9b820309212c3d2c3807f9874
#
_entry.id   940ecea9b820309212c3d2c3807f9874
#
_cell.length_a   1.000
_cell.length_b   1.000
_cell.length_c   1.000
_cell.angle_alpha   90.00
_cell.angle_beta   90.00
_cell.angle_gamma   90.00
#
_symmetry.space_group_name_H-M   'P 1'
#
loop_
_entity.id
_entity.type
_entity.pdbx_description
1 polymer ?
#
loop_
_entity_poly.entity_id
_entity_poly.type
_entity_poly.pdbx_seq_one_letter_code
_entity_poly.pdbx_strand_id
1 'polypeptide(L)'
;FYCHSGSCLRAYLLRYFGENAPEHCDNCSVCSTQTEKVDVSGEARIIFLFLRDLRYPLGAATVIDALRGSESERVLRHRLERADGYGRLRSVSAARLRAIFNHLTAAGYLEQAAGQYPTLSLGAPALEFLEYGGTVTLRVAKEAPRAHESTAALPADMALFERLKELRLKFAKRAGVPAFVIFTDATLRAMSAQKPRTMAEFLKVPGVGGKKADAYGKAFLERIGEES
;
A
#
# COMPACT_ATOMS: atom_id res chain seq x y z
N PHE A 1 -1.51 13.43 -9.59
CA PHE A 1 -2.74 13.98 -8.96
C PHE A 1 -3.93 13.01 -9.04
N TYR A 2 -4.27 12.44 -10.20
CA TYR A 2 -5.40 11.53 -10.38
C TYR A 2 -5.44 10.35 -9.39
N CYS A 3 -4.32 9.65 -9.19
CA CYS A 3 -4.23 8.48 -8.29
C CYS A 3 -4.36 8.80 -6.80
N HIS A 4 -4.27 10.06 -6.42
CA HIS A 4 -4.34 10.53 -5.02
C HIS A 4 -5.53 11.45 -4.77
N SER A 5 -6.41 11.60 -5.76
CA SER A 5 -7.62 12.41 -5.63
C SER A 5 -8.58 11.79 -4.63
N GLY A 6 -8.97 12.55 -3.61
CA GLY A 6 -10.04 12.17 -2.67
C GLY A 6 -11.46 12.43 -3.21
N SER A 7 -11.57 12.91 -4.47
CA SER A 7 -12.82 13.16 -5.17
C SER A 7 -13.14 12.06 -6.18
N CYS A 8 -14.36 12.04 -6.68
CA CYS A 8 -14.79 11.08 -7.69
C CYS A 8 -13.83 11.06 -8.91
N LEU A 9 -13.20 9.91 -9.17
CA LEU A 9 -12.21 9.77 -10.25
C LEU A 9 -12.84 10.01 -11.64
N ARG A 10 -14.09 9.60 -11.84
CA ARG A 10 -14.82 9.86 -13.09
C ARG A 10 -15.12 11.34 -13.27
N ALA A 11 -15.56 12.00 -12.22
CA ALA A 11 -15.80 13.45 -12.26
C ALA A 11 -14.52 14.23 -12.53
N TYR A 12 -13.41 13.81 -11.94
CA TYR A 12 -12.09 14.40 -12.19
C TYR A 12 -11.69 14.33 -13.66
N LEU A 13 -11.84 13.15 -14.30
CA LEU A 13 -11.52 12.96 -15.71
C LEU A 13 -12.45 13.77 -16.62
N LEU A 14 -13.76 13.74 -16.39
CA LEU A 14 -14.72 14.46 -17.21
C LEU A 14 -14.49 15.98 -17.13
N ARG A 15 -14.20 16.51 -15.95
CA ARG A 15 -13.83 17.94 -15.79
C ARG A 15 -12.53 18.31 -16.50
N TYR A 16 -11.55 17.41 -16.51
CA TYR A 16 -10.30 17.61 -17.26
C TYR A 16 -10.58 17.78 -18.78
N PHE A 17 -11.58 17.09 -19.31
CA PHE A 17 -12.03 17.23 -20.70
C PHE A 17 -13.10 18.32 -20.92
N GLY A 18 -13.38 19.15 -19.91
CA GLY A 18 -14.32 20.26 -20.00
C GLY A 18 -15.79 19.86 -19.84
N GLU A 19 -16.08 18.63 -19.43
CA GLU A 19 -17.46 18.16 -19.21
C GLU A 19 -17.93 18.43 -17.78
N ASN A 20 -19.21 18.82 -17.62
CA ASN A 20 -19.88 18.89 -16.34
C ASN A 20 -20.19 17.46 -15.86
N ALA A 21 -19.64 17.06 -14.74
CA ALA A 21 -19.85 15.74 -14.17
C ALA A 21 -20.40 15.82 -12.74
N PRO A 22 -21.31 14.90 -12.37
CA PRO A 22 -21.78 14.79 -10.99
C PRO A 22 -20.60 14.50 -10.06
N GLU A 23 -20.66 14.99 -8.82
CA GLU A 23 -19.58 14.80 -7.84
C GLU A 23 -19.37 13.34 -7.39
N HIS A 24 -20.32 12.48 -7.72
CA HIS A 24 -20.35 11.07 -7.34
C HIS A 24 -20.82 10.19 -8.50
N CYS A 25 -20.15 9.07 -8.76
CA CYS A 25 -20.48 8.19 -9.88
C CYS A 25 -20.88 6.77 -9.48
N ASP A 26 -20.88 6.43 -8.19
CA ASP A 26 -21.22 5.13 -7.60
C ASP A 26 -20.38 3.92 -8.09
N ASN A 27 -19.46 4.14 -9.02
CA ASN A 27 -18.74 3.06 -9.71
C ASN A 27 -17.21 3.15 -9.64
N CYS A 28 -16.63 4.29 -9.26
CA CYS A 28 -15.18 4.38 -9.11
C CYS A 28 -14.74 3.94 -7.71
N SER A 29 -13.47 3.56 -7.56
CA SER A 29 -12.93 3.12 -6.27
C SER A 29 -13.10 4.13 -5.14
N VAL A 30 -13.17 5.43 -5.43
CA VAL A 30 -13.43 6.46 -4.43
C VAL A 30 -14.90 6.49 -4.01
N CYS A 31 -15.82 6.34 -4.98
CA CYS A 31 -17.27 6.38 -4.71
C CYS A 31 -17.79 5.08 -4.10
N SER A 32 -17.27 3.92 -4.53
CA SER A 32 -17.67 2.61 -4.02
C SER A 32 -17.08 2.28 -2.65
N THR A 33 -16.04 3.00 -2.23
CA THR A 33 -15.43 2.80 -0.92
C THR A 33 -16.14 3.66 0.12
N GLN A 34 -16.68 3.04 1.15
CA GLN A 34 -17.16 3.77 2.32
C GLN A 34 -15.97 4.47 2.97
N THR A 35 -15.95 5.80 2.92
CA THR A 35 -14.89 6.60 3.54
C THR A 35 -15.37 7.16 4.87
N GLU A 36 -14.53 7.09 5.87
CA GLU A 36 -14.70 7.76 7.15
C GLU A 36 -13.81 9.00 7.19
N LYS A 37 -14.35 10.10 7.73
CA LYS A 37 -13.55 11.29 7.99
C LYS A 37 -12.84 11.10 9.33
N VAL A 38 -11.54 11.03 9.30
CA VAL A 38 -10.71 10.94 10.51
C VAL A 38 -10.04 12.29 10.73
N ASP A 39 -10.15 12.82 11.93
CA ASP A 39 -9.40 14.01 12.33
C ASP A 39 -7.92 13.66 12.47
N VAL A 40 -7.08 14.36 11.74
CA VAL A 40 -5.62 14.23 11.75
C VAL A 40 -4.93 15.55 12.11
N SER A 41 -5.66 16.47 12.74
CA SER A 41 -5.15 17.79 13.11
C SER A 41 -3.94 17.72 14.04
N GLY A 42 -3.93 16.74 14.94
CA GLY A 42 -2.80 16.50 15.85
C GLY A 42 -1.53 16.09 15.11
N GLU A 43 -1.65 15.10 14.22
CA GLU A 43 -0.54 14.64 13.38
C GLU A 43 -0.08 15.76 12.42
N ALA A 44 -1.02 16.46 11.80
CA ALA A 44 -0.72 17.58 10.91
C ALA A 44 0.08 18.68 11.62
N ARG A 45 -0.33 19.06 12.84
CA ARG A 45 0.39 20.05 13.64
C ARG A 45 1.83 19.64 13.93
N ILE A 46 2.05 18.37 14.32
CA ILE A 46 3.40 17.83 14.56
C ILE A 46 4.23 17.89 13.29
N ILE A 47 3.66 17.50 12.15
CA ILE A 47 4.32 17.54 10.83
C ILE A 47 4.70 18.96 10.45
N PHE A 48 3.78 19.92 10.60
CA PHE A 48 4.03 21.31 10.23
C PHE A 48 5.11 21.97 11.11
N LEU A 49 5.05 21.74 12.43
CA LEU A 49 6.08 22.23 13.36
C LEU A 49 7.45 21.64 13.02
N PHE A 50 7.51 20.33 12.78
CA PHE A 50 8.74 19.66 12.39
C PHE A 50 9.33 20.26 11.10
N LEU A 51 8.51 20.44 10.05
CA LEU A 51 8.96 21.01 8.78
C LEU A 51 9.39 22.47 8.90
N ARG A 52 8.70 23.26 9.73
CA ARG A 52 9.04 24.68 9.98
C ARG A 52 10.43 24.82 10.60
N ASP A 53 10.77 23.92 11.53
CA ASP A 53 11.99 23.99 12.32
C ASP A 53 13.18 23.31 11.61
N LEU A 54 12.98 22.72 10.42
CA LEU A 54 14.07 22.20 9.60
C LEU A 54 14.93 23.32 9.01
N ARG A 55 16.25 23.10 9.04
CA ARG A 55 17.22 24.04 8.45
C ARG A 55 17.15 24.13 6.92
N TYR A 56 16.73 23.05 6.28
CA TYR A 56 16.62 22.92 4.83
C TYR A 56 15.52 21.89 4.48
N PRO A 57 14.90 22.06 3.32
CA PRO A 57 13.81 21.17 2.93
C PRO A 57 14.32 19.75 2.65
N LEU A 58 13.56 18.75 3.10
CA LEU A 58 13.85 17.34 2.96
C LEU A 58 12.73 16.60 2.22
N GLY A 59 13.05 15.43 1.66
CA GLY A 59 12.06 14.58 1.02
C GLY A 59 11.12 13.89 2.03
N ALA A 60 9.89 13.63 1.61
CA ALA A 60 8.83 13.03 2.44
C ALA A 60 9.26 11.75 3.17
N ALA A 61 10.00 10.88 2.50
CA ALA A 61 10.46 9.63 3.12
C ALA A 61 11.38 9.86 4.33
N THR A 62 12.32 10.81 4.23
CA THR A 62 13.23 11.16 5.32
C THR A 62 12.49 11.81 6.50
N VAL A 63 11.51 12.68 6.20
CA VAL A 63 10.66 13.32 7.21
C VAL A 63 9.80 12.28 7.93
N ILE A 64 9.18 11.35 7.22
CA ILE A 64 8.40 10.25 7.80
C ILE A 64 9.26 9.37 8.70
N ASP A 65 10.46 9.01 8.25
CA ASP A 65 11.40 8.19 9.02
C ASP A 65 11.78 8.90 10.32
N ALA A 66 12.08 10.21 10.28
CA ALA A 66 12.42 11.01 11.45
C ALA A 66 11.24 11.13 12.44
N LEU A 67 10.03 11.45 11.96
CA LEU A 67 8.84 11.56 12.80
C LEU A 67 8.48 10.21 13.48
N ARG A 68 8.85 9.10 12.88
CA ARG A 68 8.69 7.76 13.46
C ARG A 68 9.82 7.35 14.41
N GLY A 69 10.88 8.14 14.49
CA GLY A 69 12.05 7.82 15.32
C GLY A 69 12.91 6.70 14.73
N SER A 70 13.06 6.68 13.41
CA SER A 70 13.94 5.74 12.71
C SER A 70 15.40 6.20 12.82
N GLU A 71 16.29 5.26 13.09
CA GLU A 71 17.76 5.48 13.08
C GLU A 71 18.38 5.22 11.71
N SER A 72 17.61 5.42 10.63
CA SER A 72 18.12 5.21 9.28
C SER A 72 19.29 6.16 8.99
N GLU A 73 20.23 5.71 8.12
CA GLU A 73 21.41 6.51 7.72
C GLU A 73 21.02 7.92 7.25
N ARG A 74 19.88 8.06 6.57
CA ARG A 74 19.35 9.35 6.11
C ARG A 74 19.01 10.27 7.26
N VAL A 75 18.35 9.75 8.32
CA VAL A 75 17.99 10.52 9.51
C VAL A 75 19.22 10.98 10.26
N LEU A 76 20.19 10.08 10.48
CA LEU A 76 21.45 10.37 11.17
C LEU A 76 22.32 11.35 10.39
N ARG A 77 22.42 11.21 9.06
CA ARG A 77 23.18 12.14 8.19
C ARG A 77 22.70 13.57 8.31
N HIS A 78 21.40 13.78 8.48
CA HIS A 78 20.77 15.08 8.64
C HIS A 78 20.63 15.51 10.11
N ARG A 79 21.10 14.70 11.06
CA ARG A 79 21.02 14.92 12.52
C ARG A 79 19.60 15.18 13.01
N LEU A 80 18.61 14.52 12.40
CA LEU A 80 17.20 14.72 12.71
C LEU A 80 16.78 14.10 14.04
N GLU A 81 17.61 13.22 14.62
CA GLU A 81 17.43 12.67 15.96
C GLU A 81 17.44 13.75 17.06
N ARG A 82 17.95 14.96 16.75
CA ARG A 82 17.99 16.10 17.65
C ARG A 82 16.87 17.11 17.41
N ALA A 83 16.09 16.92 16.34
CA ALA A 83 15.02 17.85 16.01
C ALA A 83 13.81 17.66 16.94
N ASP A 84 13.16 18.77 17.32
CA ASP A 84 11.90 18.69 18.05
C ASP A 84 10.83 18.05 17.15
N GLY A 85 10.20 17.00 17.63
CA GLY A 85 9.27 16.18 16.82
C GLY A 85 9.83 14.84 16.39
N TYR A 86 11.16 14.57 16.53
CA TYR A 86 11.71 13.26 16.29
C TYR A 86 11.00 12.17 17.13
N GLY A 87 10.51 11.13 16.46
CA GLY A 87 9.82 10.02 17.12
C GLY A 87 8.44 10.32 17.70
N ARG A 88 7.92 11.56 17.57
CA ARG A 88 6.59 11.92 18.14
C ARG A 88 5.44 11.15 17.49
N LEU A 89 5.61 10.67 16.26
CA LEU A 89 4.61 9.86 15.54
C LEU A 89 5.04 8.39 15.43
N ARG A 90 5.80 7.89 16.39
CA ARG A 90 6.29 6.50 16.46
C ARG A 90 5.15 5.47 16.43
N SER A 91 4.03 5.77 17.08
CA SER A 91 2.85 4.90 17.13
C SER A 91 2.07 4.86 15.81
N VAL A 92 2.30 5.82 14.91
CA VAL A 92 1.60 5.90 13.63
C VAL A 92 2.34 5.06 12.58
N SER A 93 1.61 4.20 11.87
CA SER A 93 2.23 3.37 10.83
C SER A 93 2.77 4.21 9.68
N ALA A 94 3.84 3.73 9.02
CA ALA A 94 4.41 4.42 7.86
C ALA A 94 3.41 4.60 6.72
N ALA A 95 2.51 3.63 6.53
CA ALA A 95 1.45 3.69 5.53
C ALA A 95 0.46 4.82 5.83
N ARG A 96 0.03 4.95 7.10
CA ARG A 96 -0.88 6.02 7.55
C ARG A 96 -0.21 7.38 7.41
N LEU A 97 1.06 7.54 7.81
CA LEU A 97 1.78 8.79 7.61
C LEU A 97 1.89 9.17 6.13
N ARG A 98 2.21 8.22 5.24
CA ARG A 98 2.22 8.49 3.79
C ARG A 98 0.87 8.97 3.28
N ALA A 99 -0.23 8.36 3.75
CA ALA A 99 -1.57 8.82 3.39
C ALA A 99 -1.86 10.24 3.88
N ILE A 100 -1.44 10.59 5.10
CA ILE A 100 -1.54 11.95 5.64
C ILE A 100 -0.72 12.92 4.79
N PHE A 101 0.54 12.62 4.49
CA PHE A 101 1.40 13.48 3.66
C PHE A 101 0.81 13.71 2.27
N ASN A 102 0.31 12.67 1.61
CA ASN A 102 -0.33 12.78 0.30
C ASN A 102 -1.58 13.68 0.37
N HIS A 103 -2.38 13.52 1.42
CA HIS A 103 -3.56 14.35 1.63
C HIS A 103 -3.18 15.82 1.88
N LEU A 104 -2.22 16.07 2.74
CA LEU A 104 -1.75 17.43 3.04
C LEU A 104 -1.16 18.11 1.79
N THR A 105 -0.46 17.35 0.95
CA THR A 105 0.05 17.86 -0.33
C THR A 105 -1.08 18.14 -1.32
N ALA A 106 -2.06 17.24 -1.44
CA ALA A 106 -3.22 17.44 -2.31
C ALA A 106 -4.11 18.61 -1.88
N ALA A 107 -4.19 18.88 -0.58
CA ALA A 107 -4.93 20.00 0.00
C ALA A 107 -4.13 21.32 0.05
N GLY A 108 -2.88 21.34 -0.44
CA GLY A 108 -2.02 22.53 -0.48
C GLY A 108 -1.39 22.94 0.85
N TYR A 109 -1.55 22.14 1.91
CA TYR A 109 -0.83 22.37 3.16
C TYR A 109 0.67 22.12 3.03
N LEU A 110 1.06 21.17 2.18
CA LEU A 110 2.45 20.89 1.85
C LEU A 110 2.67 21.11 0.35
N GLU A 111 3.77 21.74 0.04
CA GLU A 111 4.22 21.93 -1.34
C GLU A 111 5.41 21.02 -1.60
N GLN A 112 5.48 20.48 -2.79
CA GLN A 112 6.55 19.59 -3.22
C GLN A 112 7.33 20.24 -4.35
N ALA A 113 8.62 20.50 -4.13
CA ALA A 113 9.47 21.06 -5.16
C ALA A 113 9.58 20.10 -6.37
N ALA A 114 9.50 20.65 -7.57
CA ALA A 114 9.73 19.87 -8.80
C ALA A 114 11.23 19.55 -8.93
N GLY A 115 11.58 18.29 -9.26
CA GLY A 115 12.96 17.88 -9.49
C GLY A 115 13.18 16.40 -9.28
N GLN A 116 14.42 15.95 -9.51
CA GLN A 116 14.83 14.56 -9.32
C GLN A 116 14.69 14.09 -7.85
N TYR A 117 14.83 15.02 -6.91
CA TYR A 117 14.68 14.77 -5.47
C TYR A 117 13.68 15.76 -4.89
N PRO A 118 12.38 15.43 -4.95
CA PRO A 118 11.34 16.34 -4.47
C PRO A 118 11.45 16.55 -2.96
N THR A 119 11.55 17.81 -2.56
CA THR A 119 11.58 18.22 -1.16
C THR A 119 10.27 18.87 -0.75
N LEU A 120 9.95 18.83 0.54
CA LEU A 120 8.72 19.36 1.11
C LEU A 120 8.97 20.76 1.72
N SER A 121 8.00 21.65 1.49
CA SER A 121 7.86 22.94 2.16
C SER A 121 6.43 23.12 2.68
N LEU A 122 6.23 24.09 3.57
CA LEU A 122 4.91 24.46 4.06
C LEU A 122 4.22 25.36 3.04
N GLY A 123 2.99 25.02 2.70
CA GLY A 123 2.09 25.89 1.95
C GLY A 123 1.38 26.91 2.85
N ALA A 124 0.79 27.94 2.27
CA ALA A 124 0.07 28.98 3.00
C ALA A 124 -1.00 28.45 3.99
N PRO A 125 -1.83 27.42 3.63
CA PRO A 125 -2.80 26.89 4.58
C PRO A 125 -2.18 26.25 5.83
N ALA A 126 -0.95 25.72 5.75
CA ALA A 126 -0.27 25.14 6.91
C ALA A 126 0.20 26.23 7.88
N LEU A 127 0.65 27.36 7.36
CA LEU A 127 1.05 28.51 8.18
C LEU A 127 -0.16 29.12 8.90
N GLU A 128 -1.27 29.29 8.20
CA GLU A 128 -2.55 29.74 8.79
C GLU A 128 -3.03 28.77 9.88
N PHE A 129 -2.93 27.45 9.62
CA PHE A 129 -3.28 26.44 10.60
C PHE A 129 -2.42 26.51 11.87
N LEU A 130 -1.13 26.78 11.73
CA LEU A 130 -0.23 26.92 12.88
C LEU A 130 -0.55 28.17 13.71
N GLU A 131 -1.00 29.25 13.06
CA GLU A 131 -1.28 30.54 13.69
C GLU A 131 -2.69 30.58 14.33
N TYR A 132 -3.71 30.18 13.58
CA TYR A 132 -5.10 30.32 14.00
C TYR A 132 -5.75 29.00 14.47
N GLY A 133 -5.07 27.88 14.29
CA GLY A 133 -5.64 26.56 14.48
C GLY A 133 -6.54 26.14 13.33
N GLY A 134 -7.25 25.05 13.52
CA GLY A 134 -8.17 24.51 12.52
C GLY A 134 -8.32 22.99 12.64
N THR A 135 -9.10 22.43 11.75
CA THR A 135 -9.31 20.98 11.67
C THR A 135 -8.85 20.45 10.31
N VAL A 136 -7.97 19.48 10.32
CA VAL A 136 -7.56 18.74 9.13
C VAL A 136 -8.19 17.36 9.16
N THR A 137 -9.10 17.08 8.22
CA THR A 137 -9.78 15.79 8.14
C THR A 137 -9.29 15.00 6.94
N LEU A 138 -8.82 13.79 7.18
CA LEU A 138 -8.45 12.83 6.15
C LEU A 138 -9.63 11.90 5.88
N ARG A 139 -10.00 11.74 4.61
CA ARG A 139 -10.92 10.67 4.20
C ARG A 139 -10.12 9.37 4.11
N VAL A 140 -10.31 8.51 5.07
CA VAL A 140 -9.75 7.15 5.05
C VAL A 140 -10.85 6.23 4.54
N ALA A 141 -10.51 5.35 3.61
CA ALA A 141 -11.39 4.23 3.33
C ALA A 141 -11.71 3.59 4.69
N LYS A 142 -13.00 3.52 5.05
CA LYS A 142 -13.40 2.70 6.19
C LYS A 142 -12.77 1.35 5.91
N GLU A 143 -11.80 0.96 6.72
CA GLU A 143 -11.32 -0.40 6.62
C GLU A 143 -12.57 -1.25 6.84
N ALA A 144 -13.20 -1.66 5.72
CA ALA A 144 -13.80 -2.97 5.74
C ALA A 144 -12.73 -3.83 6.37
N PRO A 145 -13.02 -4.54 7.48
CA PRO A 145 -12.02 -5.42 8.05
C PRO A 145 -11.39 -6.04 6.81
N ARG A 146 -10.14 -5.69 6.54
CA ARG A 146 -9.43 -6.43 5.54
C ARG A 146 -9.74 -7.83 6.00
N ALA A 147 -10.66 -8.47 5.30
CA ALA A 147 -10.44 -9.84 5.06
C ALA A 147 -9.02 -9.81 4.47
N HIS A 148 -8.02 -9.81 5.38
CA HIS A 148 -7.08 -10.87 5.19
C HIS A 148 -8.05 -12.00 4.83
N GLU A 149 -8.13 -12.31 3.53
CA GLU A 149 -8.11 -13.70 3.22
C GLU A 149 -6.81 -14.22 3.87
N SER A 150 -6.79 -14.22 5.21
CA SER A 150 -6.47 -15.43 5.89
C SER A 150 -7.46 -16.39 5.25
N THR A 151 -7.08 -17.00 4.13
CA THR A 151 -7.34 -18.41 3.99
C THR A 151 -7.17 -18.86 5.41
N ALA A 152 -8.32 -18.98 6.14
CA ALA A 152 -8.38 -19.69 7.41
C ALA A 152 -7.51 -20.89 7.10
N ALA A 153 -6.37 -20.96 7.78
CA ALA A 153 -5.37 -21.94 7.46
C ALA A 153 -6.07 -23.27 7.71
N LEU A 154 -6.72 -23.79 6.68
CA LEU A 154 -6.93 -25.23 6.57
C LEU A 154 -5.53 -25.76 6.80
N PRO A 155 -5.33 -26.65 7.76
CA PRO A 155 -4.02 -27.16 8.09
C PRO A 155 -3.37 -27.60 6.79
N ALA A 156 -2.46 -26.79 6.26
CA ALA A 156 -1.80 -27.08 5.02
C ALA A 156 -0.98 -28.33 5.26
N ASP A 157 -1.14 -29.31 4.41
CA ASP A 157 -0.31 -30.47 4.43
C ASP A 157 1.14 -30.06 4.15
N MET A 158 1.94 -30.01 5.20
CA MET A 158 3.31 -29.50 5.11
C MET A 158 4.19 -30.40 4.24
N ALA A 159 3.92 -31.71 4.21
CA ALA A 159 4.64 -32.65 3.37
C ALA A 159 4.32 -32.36 1.89
N LEU A 160 3.06 -32.19 1.56
CA LEU A 160 2.64 -31.82 0.22
C LEU A 160 3.16 -30.43 -0.18
N PHE A 161 3.13 -29.45 0.72
CA PHE A 161 3.67 -28.12 0.46
C PHE A 161 5.15 -28.16 0.03
N GLU A 162 6.01 -28.90 0.77
CA GLU A 162 7.43 -28.99 0.42
C GLU A 162 7.64 -29.69 -0.93
N ARG A 163 6.88 -30.72 -1.25
CA ARG A 163 6.93 -31.37 -2.59
C ARG A 163 6.52 -30.45 -3.71
N LEU A 164 5.47 -29.66 -3.52
CA LEU A 164 5.05 -28.64 -4.50
C LEU A 164 6.09 -27.55 -4.67
N LYS A 165 6.79 -27.17 -3.60
CA LYS A 165 7.90 -26.22 -3.62
C LYS A 165 9.10 -26.76 -4.41
N GLU A 166 9.45 -28.02 -4.25
CA GLU A 166 10.48 -28.68 -5.06
C GLU A 166 10.11 -28.73 -6.54
N LEU A 167 8.85 -29.11 -6.85
CA LEU A 167 8.34 -29.13 -8.22
C LEU A 167 8.41 -27.74 -8.86
N ARG A 168 8.00 -26.69 -8.14
CA ARG A 168 8.12 -25.30 -8.57
C ARG A 168 9.57 -24.92 -8.88
N LEU A 169 10.52 -25.30 -8.01
CA LEU A 169 11.94 -25.03 -8.24
C LEU A 169 12.48 -25.69 -9.50
N LYS A 170 12.04 -26.93 -9.81
CA LYS A 170 12.40 -27.62 -11.07
C LYS A 170 11.91 -26.85 -12.28
N PHE A 171 10.66 -26.38 -12.28
CA PHE A 171 10.11 -25.57 -13.37
C PHE A 171 10.80 -24.21 -13.49
N ALA A 172 11.06 -23.54 -12.37
CA ALA A 172 11.76 -22.26 -12.36
C ALA A 172 13.17 -22.33 -12.95
N LYS A 173 13.94 -23.36 -12.56
CA LYS A 173 15.28 -23.64 -13.15
C LYS A 173 15.21 -23.91 -14.64
N ARG A 174 14.22 -24.72 -15.09
CA ARG A 174 14.03 -25.05 -16.52
C ARG A 174 13.66 -23.83 -17.35
N ALA A 175 12.82 -22.95 -16.79
CA ALA A 175 12.35 -21.73 -17.45
C ALA A 175 13.32 -20.54 -17.31
N GLY A 176 14.37 -20.64 -16.49
CA GLY A 176 15.30 -19.55 -16.23
C GLY A 176 14.68 -18.36 -15.49
N VAL A 177 13.63 -18.58 -14.70
CA VAL A 177 12.89 -17.53 -13.99
C VAL A 177 12.92 -17.74 -12.48
N PRO A 178 12.76 -16.68 -11.67
CA PRO A 178 12.59 -16.82 -10.22
C PRO A 178 11.38 -17.68 -9.84
N ALA A 179 11.49 -18.48 -8.79
CA ALA A 179 10.47 -19.46 -8.39
C ALA A 179 9.07 -18.85 -8.15
N PHE A 180 9.00 -17.63 -7.61
CA PHE A 180 7.74 -16.93 -7.34
C PHE A 180 6.97 -16.54 -8.63
N VAL A 181 7.65 -16.50 -9.78
CA VAL A 181 7.01 -16.22 -11.08
C VAL A 181 6.12 -17.40 -11.49
N ILE A 182 6.51 -18.63 -11.17
CA ILE A 182 5.67 -19.82 -11.41
C ILE A 182 4.44 -19.76 -10.47
N PHE A 183 4.65 -19.95 -9.17
CA PHE A 183 3.62 -19.80 -8.14
C PHE A 183 4.23 -19.21 -6.87
N THR A 184 3.44 -18.39 -6.13
CA THR A 184 3.86 -17.87 -4.83
C THR A 184 3.73 -18.95 -3.73
N ASP A 185 4.40 -18.76 -2.60
CA ASP A 185 4.26 -19.67 -1.45
C ASP A 185 2.82 -19.70 -0.91
N ALA A 186 2.10 -18.57 -0.98
CA ALA A 186 0.68 -18.50 -0.62
C ALA A 186 -0.17 -19.40 -1.53
N THR A 187 0.10 -19.40 -2.84
CA THR A 187 -0.58 -20.27 -3.82
C THR A 187 -0.29 -21.76 -3.55
N LEU A 188 0.97 -22.12 -3.24
CA LEU A 188 1.33 -23.49 -2.90
C LEU A 188 0.69 -23.97 -1.59
N ARG A 189 0.58 -23.10 -0.59
CA ARG A 189 -0.16 -23.40 0.65
C ARG A 189 -1.64 -23.62 0.38
N ALA A 190 -2.25 -22.80 -0.47
CA ALA A 190 -3.63 -22.99 -0.86
C ALA A 190 -3.84 -24.32 -1.62
N MET A 191 -2.91 -24.69 -2.52
CA MET A 191 -2.93 -25.98 -3.20
C MET A 191 -2.83 -27.17 -2.22
N SER A 192 -1.90 -27.10 -1.25
CA SER A 192 -1.73 -28.16 -0.26
C SER A 192 -2.90 -28.30 0.72
N ALA A 193 -3.63 -27.22 0.96
CA ALA A 193 -4.83 -27.22 1.80
C ALA A 193 -6.08 -27.69 1.05
N GLN A 194 -6.27 -27.24 -0.20
CA GLN A 194 -7.47 -27.54 -1.00
C GLN A 194 -7.38 -28.88 -1.76
N LYS A 195 -6.16 -29.36 -2.01
CA LYS A 195 -5.85 -30.62 -2.73
C LYS A 195 -6.71 -30.78 -4.01
N PRO A 196 -6.67 -29.82 -4.96
CA PRO A 196 -7.48 -29.89 -6.17
C PRO A 196 -7.15 -31.15 -6.98
N ARG A 197 -8.19 -31.82 -7.46
CA ARG A 197 -8.06 -33.07 -8.26
C ARG A 197 -8.34 -32.85 -9.74
N THR A 198 -9.02 -31.78 -10.07
CA THR A 198 -9.40 -31.44 -11.45
C THR A 198 -8.83 -30.11 -11.87
N MET A 199 -8.66 -29.88 -13.17
CA MET A 199 -8.22 -28.58 -13.69
C MET A 199 -9.19 -27.44 -13.33
N ALA A 200 -10.49 -27.76 -13.26
CA ALA A 200 -11.51 -26.78 -12.85
C ALA A 200 -11.37 -26.35 -11.39
N GLU A 201 -10.99 -27.26 -10.50
CA GLU A 201 -10.67 -26.95 -9.09
C GLU A 201 -9.34 -26.24 -8.98
N PHE A 202 -8.35 -26.61 -9.77
CA PHE A 202 -7.03 -25.96 -9.78
C PHE A 202 -7.12 -24.48 -10.16
N LEU A 203 -7.99 -24.12 -11.12
CA LEU A 203 -8.25 -22.75 -11.52
C LEU A 203 -8.94 -21.91 -10.41
N LYS A 204 -9.61 -22.55 -9.45
CA LYS A 204 -10.22 -21.86 -8.30
C LYS A 204 -9.22 -21.54 -7.19
N VAL A 205 -8.01 -22.11 -7.24
CA VAL A 205 -6.97 -21.84 -6.23
C VAL A 205 -6.48 -20.39 -6.37
N PRO A 206 -6.47 -19.61 -5.28
CA PRO A 206 -5.98 -18.24 -5.31
C PRO A 206 -4.55 -18.15 -5.87
N GLY A 207 -4.35 -17.27 -6.87
CA GLY A 207 -3.05 -17.08 -7.53
C GLY A 207 -2.77 -18.01 -8.72
N VAL A 208 -3.73 -18.85 -9.11
CA VAL A 208 -3.68 -19.68 -10.34
C VAL A 208 -4.48 -18.97 -11.44
N GLY A 209 -3.78 -18.46 -12.45
CA GLY A 209 -4.40 -17.91 -13.66
C GLY A 209 -4.39 -18.92 -14.80
N GLY A 210 -5.27 -18.75 -15.79
CA GLY A 210 -5.43 -19.68 -16.93
C GLY A 210 -4.11 -20.05 -17.61
N LYS A 211 -3.30 -19.07 -17.99
CA LYS A 211 -1.97 -19.30 -18.61
C LYS A 211 -1.02 -20.18 -17.77
N LYS A 212 -1.08 -20.04 -16.43
CA LYS A 212 -0.25 -20.85 -15.53
C LYS A 212 -0.85 -22.25 -15.32
N ALA A 213 -2.15 -22.37 -15.33
CA ALA A 213 -2.84 -23.64 -15.27
C ALA A 213 -2.53 -24.48 -16.53
N ASP A 214 -2.58 -23.88 -17.72
CA ASP A 214 -2.24 -24.54 -18.98
C ASP A 214 -0.79 -25.03 -19.01
N ALA A 215 0.15 -24.17 -18.53
CA ALA A 215 1.59 -24.47 -18.58
C ALA A 215 2.05 -25.49 -17.51
N TYR A 216 1.49 -25.44 -16.32
CA TYR A 216 2.00 -26.17 -15.15
C TYR A 216 0.96 -27.03 -14.44
N GLY A 217 -0.34 -26.79 -14.69
CA GLY A 217 -1.44 -27.40 -13.93
C GLY A 217 -1.42 -28.90 -13.92
N LYS A 218 -1.15 -29.56 -15.06
CA LYS A 218 -1.10 -31.01 -15.16
C LYS A 218 -0.08 -31.62 -14.20
N ALA A 219 1.15 -31.13 -14.19
CA ALA A 219 2.23 -31.62 -13.35
C ALA A 219 1.96 -31.38 -11.84
N PHE A 220 1.32 -30.26 -11.50
CA PHE A 220 0.96 -29.97 -10.11
C PHE A 220 -0.22 -30.85 -9.65
N LEU A 221 -1.22 -31.09 -10.49
CA LEU A 221 -2.33 -32.00 -10.19
C LEU A 221 -1.85 -33.45 -10.00
N GLU A 222 -0.96 -33.92 -10.87
CA GLU A 222 -0.35 -35.26 -10.72
C GLU A 222 0.37 -35.37 -9.38
N ARG A 223 1.16 -34.37 -9.00
CA ARG A 223 1.88 -34.38 -7.72
C ARG A 223 0.96 -34.33 -6.50
N ILE A 224 -0.18 -33.64 -6.60
CA ILE A 224 -1.20 -33.59 -5.55
C ILE A 224 -1.95 -34.96 -5.45
N GLY A 225 -2.18 -35.60 -6.58
CA GLY A 225 -2.90 -36.89 -6.66
C GLY A 225 -2.11 -38.11 -6.17
N GLU A 226 -0.76 -38.02 -6.10
CA GLU A 226 0.11 -39.11 -5.60
C GLU A 226 -0.06 -39.42 -4.10
N GLU A 227 -0.89 -38.67 -3.38
CA GLU A 227 -1.17 -38.84 -1.94
C GLU A 227 -2.59 -39.37 -1.61
N SER A 228 -3.34 -39.84 -2.57
CA SER A 228 -4.69 -40.39 -2.34
C SER A 228 -4.71 -41.89 -2.30
#